data_2ebc396681117632fc098df82e5cdb3e
#
_entry.id   2ebc396681117632fc098df82e5cdb3e
#
_cell.length_a   1.000
_cell.length_b   1.000
_cell.length_c   1.000
_cell.angle_alpha   90.00
_cell.angle_beta   90.00
_cell.angle_gamma   90.00
#
_symmetry.space_group_name_H-M   'P 1'
#
loop_
_entity.id
_entity.type
_entity.pdbx_description
1 polymer ?
#
loop_
_entity_poly.entity_id
_entity_poly.type
_entity_poly.pdbx_seq_one_letter_code
_entity_poly.pdbx_strand_id
1 'polypeptide(L)'
;MGKVLTSEEERELARAMGRENCGLRYVDDTLPGYTRVRRGEQDFEYLNTRGQPIRDERVLARIRGLAIPPAYESVWICAHEDGHIQATGRDARGRKQYRYHPQWTAVRDADKYDQLVEFGNTLPALRRQVERDMKQPGLTQDKVLAAVVRLLETTLVRIGTQRYAQTNKSYGLTTLKRRHTTVQGSRIRLRFTGKSGVQHDVTVTDARIARLVKRCMDLPGQRLFHYLDDAGEPHPVESDMVNAYLKRVTGKEFTAKHCRTWAGSVFACAALQAQPYESPAQARRAIVEVVKQVSRRLGNTPAVCRACYIHPAILENYEQGRLPAKGAAPASPRGLNADERRLLDFLANRGPG
;
A
#
# COMPACT_ATOMS: atom_id res chain seq x y z
N MET A 1 26.46 11.24 -8.97
CA MET A 1 27.22 10.07 -8.45
C MET A 1 26.36 9.43 -7.38
N GLY A 2 25.82 8.21 -7.63
CA GLY A 2 25.11 7.45 -6.62
C GLY A 2 26.08 6.98 -5.55
N LYS A 3 25.78 7.22 -4.27
CA LYS A 3 26.61 6.78 -3.15
C LYS A 3 26.51 5.24 -3.08
N VAL A 4 27.63 4.56 -3.20
CA VAL A 4 27.70 3.13 -2.88
C VAL A 4 27.59 3.04 -1.36
N LEU A 5 26.56 2.38 -0.86
CA LEU A 5 26.42 2.16 0.57
C LEU A 5 27.55 1.27 1.08
N THR A 6 28.09 1.59 2.23
CA THR A 6 29.02 0.69 2.91
C THR A 6 28.25 -0.54 3.42
N SER A 7 28.95 -1.64 3.68
CA SER A 7 28.34 -2.86 4.25
C SER A 7 27.63 -2.60 5.58
N GLU A 8 27.99 -1.54 6.28
CA GLU A 8 27.39 -1.13 7.54
C GLU A 8 26.11 -0.32 7.31
N GLU A 9 26.11 0.62 6.35
CA GLU A 9 24.92 1.36 5.91
C GLU A 9 23.87 0.41 5.29
N GLU A 10 24.31 -0.64 4.59
CA GLU A 10 23.42 -1.69 4.06
C GLU A 10 22.75 -2.50 5.19
N ARG A 11 23.53 -2.86 6.22
CA ARG A 11 23.02 -3.55 7.42
C ARG A 11 22.07 -2.66 8.23
N GLU A 12 22.41 -1.40 8.39
CA GLU A 12 21.58 -0.43 9.11
C GLU A 12 20.25 -0.17 8.36
N LEU A 13 20.29 -0.09 7.03
CA LEU A 13 19.10 0.00 6.19
C LEU A 13 18.29 -1.30 6.26
N ALA A 14 18.95 -2.46 6.27
CA ALA A 14 18.29 -3.77 6.42
C ALA A 14 17.64 -3.91 7.80
N ARG A 15 18.31 -3.46 8.87
CA ARG A 15 17.77 -3.39 10.25
C ARG A 15 16.57 -2.46 10.33
N ALA A 16 16.71 -1.23 9.82
CA ALA A 16 15.62 -0.24 9.77
C ALA A 16 14.39 -0.75 9.00
N MET A 17 14.58 -1.70 8.08
CA MET A 17 13.51 -2.32 7.30
C MET A 17 13.08 -3.69 7.85
N GLY A 18 13.60 -4.15 9.00
CA GLY A 18 13.24 -5.43 9.64
C GLY A 18 13.67 -6.68 8.85
N ARG A 19 14.79 -6.64 8.06
CA ARG A 19 15.09 -7.64 7.04
C ARG A 19 16.52 -8.18 7.08
N GLU A 20 17.06 -8.34 8.26
CA GLU A 20 18.47 -8.77 8.48
C GLU A 20 18.85 -10.13 7.85
N ASN A 21 17.88 -10.98 7.48
CA ASN A 21 18.12 -12.40 7.18
C ASN A 21 17.77 -12.84 5.74
N CYS A 22 17.57 -11.95 4.76
CA CYS A 22 17.22 -12.43 3.42
C CYS A 22 18.44 -12.72 2.51
N GLY A 23 19.67 -12.47 2.99
CA GLY A 23 20.90 -12.72 2.21
C GLY A 23 21.03 -11.92 0.92
N LEU A 24 20.18 -10.93 0.68
CA LEU A 24 20.15 -10.14 -0.54
C LEU A 24 20.90 -8.82 -0.37
N ARG A 25 21.60 -8.41 -1.44
CA ARG A 25 22.28 -7.14 -1.55
C ARG A 25 21.29 -6.02 -1.84
N TYR A 26 21.38 -4.92 -1.08
CA TYR A 26 20.62 -3.69 -1.35
C TYR A 26 21.26 -2.93 -2.52
N VAL A 27 20.51 -2.66 -3.56
CA VAL A 27 20.95 -1.96 -4.76
C VAL A 27 19.89 -0.97 -5.22
N ASP A 28 20.30 0.10 -5.89
CA ASP A 28 19.41 0.99 -6.63
C ASP A 28 19.90 1.14 -8.08
N ASP A 29 19.06 1.68 -8.93
CA ASP A 29 19.36 1.85 -10.35
C ASP A 29 20.18 3.10 -10.68
N THR A 30 20.76 3.75 -9.68
CA THR A 30 21.82 4.76 -9.86
C THR A 30 23.19 4.10 -9.91
N LEU A 31 23.30 2.86 -9.42
CA LEU A 31 24.49 2.05 -9.51
C LEU A 31 24.70 1.52 -10.93
N PRO A 32 25.99 1.25 -11.33
CA PRO A 32 26.26 0.61 -12.60
C PRO A 32 25.50 -0.72 -12.75
N GLY A 33 24.76 -0.86 -13.83
CA GLY A 33 23.98 -2.07 -14.15
C GLY A 33 24.04 -2.40 -15.63
N TYR A 34 23.44 -3.51 -16.01
CA TYR A 34 23.27 -3.87 -17.40
C TYR A 34 22.15 -3.03 -18.04
N THR A 35 22.23 -2.76 -19.32
CA THR A 35 21.23 -2.01 -20.08
C THR A 35 20.66 -2.84 -21.21
N ARG A 36 19.44 -2.54 -21.61
CA ARG A 36 18.76 -3.18 -22.74
C ARG A 36 18.64 -2.21 -23.90
N VAL A 37 19.18 -2.60 -25.06
CA VAL A 37 19.10 -1.85 -26.33
C VAL A 37 18.15 -2.58 -27.27
N ARG A 38 17.21 -1.88 -27.87
CA ARG A 38 16.27 -2.43 -28.87
C ARG A 38 17.01 -2.57 -30.22
N ARG A 39 16.95 -3.73 -30.85
CA ARG A 39 17.46 -4.00 -32.20
C ARG A 39 16.38 -4.27 -33.23
N GLY A 40 15.17 -4.61 -32.80
CA GLY A 40 13.98 -4.86 -33.61
C GLY A 40 12.70 -4.71 -32.81
N GLU A 41 11.56 -5.14 -33.34
CA GLU A 41 10.27 -5.02 -32.64
C GLU A 41 10.24 -5.81 -31.33
N GLN A 42 10.82 -7.01 -31.31
CA GLN A 42 10.90 -7.89 -30.16
C GLN A 42 12.33 -8.37 -29.86
N ASP A 43 13.31 -7.83 -30.58
CA ASP A 43 14.70 -8.22 -30.44
C ASP A 43 15.48 -7.18 -29.61
N PHE A 44 16.24 -7.70 -28.63
CA PHE A 44 16.96 -6.89 -27.66
C PHE A 44 18.37 -7.41 -27.46
N GLU A 45 19.33 -6.47 -27.50
CA GLU A 45 20.69 -6.69 -27.07
C GLU A 45 20.86 -6.19 -25.65
N TYR A 46 21.62 -6.92 -24.84
CA TYR A 46 21.95 -6.54 -23.47
C TYR A 46 23.42 -6.18 -23.36
N LEU A 47 23.69 -5.02 -22.77
CA LEU A 47 25.04 -4.50 -22.59
C LEU A 47 25.44 -4.59 -21.11
N ASN A 48 26.71 -4.92 -20.86
CA ASN A 48 27.28 -4.96 -19.52
C ASN A 48 27.53 -3.53 -18.96
N THR A 49 28.06 -3.42 -17.75
CA THR A 49 28.37 -2.15 -17.10
C THR A 49 29.43 -1.31 -17.82
N ARG A 50 30.14 -1.89 -18.80
CA ARG A 50 31.12 -1.20 -19.66
C ARG A 50 30.56 -0.88 -21.05
N GLY A 51 29.27 -1.12 -21.28
CA GLY A 51 28.63 -0.89 -22.59
C GLY A 51 28.93 -1.95 -23.64
N GLN A 52 29.49 -3.10 -23.29
CA GLN A 52 29.82 -4.17 -24.22
C GLN A 52 28.69 -5.21 -24.25
N PRO A 53 28.41 -5.87 -25.40
CA PRO A 53 27.39 -6.91 -25.49
C PRO A 53 27.66 -8.07 -24.53
N ILE A 54 26.62 -8.49 -23.80
CA ILE A 54 26.65 -9.66 -22.94
C ILE A 54 26.49 -10.91 -23.83
N ARG A 55 27.47 -11.83 -23.74
CA ARG A 55 27.47 -13.10 -24.48
C ARG A 55 27.38 -14.32 -23.57
N ASP A 56 27.48 -14.11 -22.25
CA ASP A 56 27.35 -15.19 -21.27
C ASP A 56 25.88 -15.64 -21.22
N GLU A 57 25.66 -16.88 -21.66
CA GLU A 57 24.32 -17.49 -21.70
C GLU A 57 23.67 -17.62 -20.33
N ARG A 58 24.41 -17.79 -19.25
CA ARG A 58 23.91 -17.85 -17.90
C ARG A 58 23.30 -16.49 -17.50
N VAL A 59 24.00 -15.41 -17.80
CA VAL A 59 23.52 -14.03 -17.56
C VAL A 59 22.29 -13.74 -18.42
N LEU A 60 22.32 -14.09 -19.69
CA LEU A 60 21.20 -13.90 -20.61
C LEU A 60 19.96 -14.71 -20.19
N ALA A 61 20.14 -15.93 -19.72
CA ALA A 61 19.05 -16.76 -19.19
C ALA A 61 18.42 -16.13 -17.95
N ARG A 62 19.23 -15.60 -17.01
CA ARG A 62 18.74 -14.84 -15.86
C ARG A 62 17.92 -13.62 -16.29
N ILE A 63 18.45 -12.82 -17.24
CA ILE A 63 17.77 -11.63 -17.73
C ILE A 63 16.42 -11.98 -18.38
N ARG A 64 16.38 -13.04 -19.19
CA ARG A 64 15.12 -13.54 -19.79
C ARG A 64 14.12 -13.96 -18.72
N GLY A 65 14.59 -14.62 -17.66
CA GLY A 65 13.76 -15.02 -16.51
C GLY A 65 13.12 -13.84 -15.75
N LEU A 66 13.67 -12.62 -15.84
CA LEU A 66 13.05 -11.43 -15.26
C LEU A 66 11.77 -10.99 -15.98
N ALA A 67 11.50 -11.52 -17.18
CA ALA A 67 10.31 -11.24 -17.98
C ALA A 67 10.03 -9.72 -18.09
N ILE A 68 11.05 -8.93 -18.47
CA ILE A 68 10.94 -7.48 -18.62
C ILE A 68 10.11 -7.20 -19.88
N PRO A 69 8.94 -6.52 -19.76
CA PRO A 69 8.07 -6.28 -20.91
C PRO A 69 8.81 -5.61 -22.09
N PRO A 70 8.56 -6.03 -23.35
CA PRO A 70 9.16 -5.42 -24.53
C PRO A 70 8.92 -3.90 -24.62
N ALA A 71 7.76 -3.44 -24.19
CA ALA A 71 7.36 -2.02 -24.21
C ALA A 71 8.08 -1.15 -23.18
N TYR A 72 8.93 -1.72 -22.30
CA TYR A 72 9.66 -0.91 -21.33
C TYR A 72 10.86 -0.22 -21.99
N GLU A 73 11.06 1.04 -21.63
CA GLU A 73 12.18 1.88 -22.03
C GLU A 73 13.12 2.17 -20.84
N SER A 74 14.33 2.67 -21.11
CA SER A 74 15.33 3.01 -20.09
C SER A 74 15.51 1.89 -19.07
N VAL A 75 15.70 0.65 -19.58
CA VAL A 75 15.81 -0.54 -18.73
C VAL A 75 17.21 -0.60 -18.12
N TRP A 76 17.25 -0.63 -16.79
CA TRP A 76 18.40 -0.97 -15.98
C TRP A 76 18.21 -2.37 -15.39
N ILE A 77 19.27 -3.18 -15.37
CA ILE A 77 19.25 -4.54 -14.83
C ILE A 77 20.42 -4.68 -13.86
N CYS A 78 20.15 -5.17 -12.67
CA CYS A 78 21.17 -5.39 -11.65
C CYS A 78 22.24 -6.37 -12.16
N ALA A 79 23.51 -5.99 -12.02
CA ALA A 79 24.63 -6.89 -12.36
C ALA A 79 24.79 -8.06 -11.38
N HIS A 80 24.27 -7.90 -10.15
CA HIS A 80 24.34 -8.91 -9.10
C HIS A 80 23.07 -9.76 -9.06
N GLU A 81 23.24 -11.09 -9.01
CA GLU A 81 22.12 -12.03 -8.93
C GLU A 81 21.34 -11.90 -7.61
N ASP A 82 22.05 -11.56 -6.54
CA ASP A 82 21.53 -11.35 -5.18
C ASP A 82 21.00 -9.92 -4.93
N GLY A 83 20.93 -9.06 -5.93
CA GLY A 83 20.35 -7.72 -5.76
C GLY A 83 18.85 -7.76 -5.47
N HIS A 84 18.38 -7.04 -4.44
CA HIS A 84 16.94 -7.01 -4.08
C HIS A 84 16.05 -6.41 -5.18
N ILE A 85 16.56 -5.42 -5.93
CA ILE A 85 15.98 -4.95 -7.20
C ILE A 85 16.76 -5.62 -8.33
N GLN A 86 16.08 -6.42 -9.11
CA GLN A 86 16.68 -7.13 -10.24
C GLN A 86 16.63 -6.33 -11.55
N ALA A 87 15.60 -5.51 -11.75
CA ALA A 87 15.55 -4.57 -12.85
C ALA A 87 14.61 -3.41 -12.58
N THR A 88 14.84 -2.29 -13.26
CA THR A 88 13.89 -1.20 -13.41
C THR A 88 13.67 -0.88 -14.89
N GLY A 89 12.58 -0.20 -15.22
CA GLY A 89 12.30 0.28 -16.57
C GLY A 89 11.12 1.22 -16.58
N ARG A 90 10.87 1.91 -17.68
CA ARG A 90 9.70 2.77 -17.85
C ARG A 90 8.69 2.11 -18.76
N ASP A 91 7.44 2.04 -18.31
CA ASP A 91 6.34 1.54 -19.14
C ASP A 91 5.94 2.57 -20.23
N ALA A 92 5.03 2.19 -21.14
CA ALA A 92 4.54 3.04 -22.23
C ALA A 92 3.94 4.39 -21.77
N ARG A 93 3.66 4.54 -20.48
CA ARG A 93 3.21 5.80 -19.86
C ARG A 93 4.32 6.56 -19.15
N GLY A 94 5.59 6.17 -19.37
CA GLY A 94 6.77 6.77 -18.72
C GLY A 94 6.91 6.46 -17.23
N ARG A 95 6.09 5.57 -16.66
CA ARG A 95 6.10 5.24 -15.24
C ARG A 95 7.23 4.25 -14.94
N LYS A 96 8.05 4.54 -13.92
CA LYS A 96 9.10 3.63 -13.45
C LYS A 96 8.46 2.37 -12.83
N GLN A 97 8.86 1.23 -13.32
CA GLN A 97 8.45 -0.09 -12.88
C GLN A 97 9.66 -0.85 -12.34
N TYR A 98 9.43 -1.79 -11.42
CA TYR A 98 10.46 -2.54 -10.73
C TYR A 98 10.24 -4.04 -10.88
N ARG A 99 11.34 -4.78 -11.03
CA ARG A 99 11.40 -6.23 -10.87
C ARG A 99 12.24 -6.53 -9.65
N TYR A 100 11.62 -7.10 -8.63
CA TYR A 100 12.29 -7.48 -7.40
C TYR A 100 12.74 -8.92 -7.44
N HIS A 101 13.76 -9.25 -6.66
CA HIS A 101 14.17 -10.62 -6.44
C HIS A 101 13.02 -11.44 -5.80
N PRO A 102 12.80 -12.72 -6.21
CA PRO A 102 11.71 -13.53 -5.65
C PRO A 102 11.75 -13.65 -4.13
N GLN A 103 12.93 -13.89 -3.54
CA GLN A 103 13.11 -13.93 -2.07
C GLN A 103 12.78 -12.60 -1.41
N TRP A 104 13.14 -11.46 -2.03
CA TRP A 104 12.76 -10.14 -1.53
C TRP A 104 11.25 -9.97 -1.45
N THR A 105 10.56 -10.42 -2.50
CA THR A 105 9.10 -10.34 -2.54
C THR A 105 8.49 -11.25 -1.46
N ALA A 106 9.01 -12.47 -1.31
CA ALA A 106 8.52 -13.42 -0.31
C ALA A 106 8.72 -12.93 1.13
N VAL A 107 9.93 -12.47 1.48
CA VAL A 107 10.24 -11.92 2.82
C VAL A 107 9.41 -10.68 3.11
N ARG A 108 9.34 -9.74 2.16
CA ARG A 108 8.54 -8.53 2.33
C ARG A 108 7.04 -8.81 2.49
N ASP A 109 6.53 -9.82 1.82
CA ASP A 109 5.12 -10.18 1.93
C ASP A 109 4.83 -10.99 3.21
N ALA A 110 5.77 -11.81 3.69
CA ALA A 110 5.68 -12.47 4.99
C ALA A 110 5.68 -11.42 6.13
N ASP A 111 6.70 -10.57 6.21
CA ASP A 111 6.79 -9.48 7.20
C ASP A 111 5.53 -8.62 7.26
N LYS A 112 4.98 -8.27 6.09
CA LYS A 112 3.77 -7.44 6.01
C LYS A 112 2.57 -8.13 6.67
N TYR A 113 2.45 -9.44 6.51
CA TYR A 113 1.33 -10.18 7.05
C TYR A 113 1.53 -10.52 8.52
N ASP A 114 2.76 -10.78 8.95
CA ASP A 114 3.09 -10.97 10.37
C ASP A 114 2.84 -9.69 11.18
N GLN A 115 3.14 -8.52 10.61
CA GLN A 115 2.82 -7.23 11.21
C GLN A 115 1.31 -6.92 11.27
N LEU A 116 0.45 -7.69 10.60
CA LEU A 116 -0.99 -7.39 10.56
C LEU A 116 -1.68 -7.60 11.90
N VAL A 117 -1.26 -8.60 12.67
CA VAL A 117 -1.73 -8.83 14.06
C VAL A 117 -1.33 -7.66 14.94
N GLU A 118 -0.07 -7.24 14.85
CA GLU A 118 0.44 -6.10 15.61
C GLU A 118 -0.30 -4.80 15.22
N PHE A 119 -0.52 -4.58 13.92
CA PHE A 119 -1.30 -3.45 13.44
C PHE A 119 -2.73 -3.45 14.02
N GLY A 120 -3.42 -4.58 13.98
CA GLY A 120 -4.76 -4.74 14.57
C GLY A 120 -4.79 -4.36 16.06
N ASN A 121 -3.77 -4.79 16.82
CA ASN A 121 -3.64 -4.46 18.24
C ASN A 121 -3.41 -2.96 18.51
N THR A 122 -2.81 -2.22 17.57
CA THR A 122 -2.58 -0.76 17.75
C THR A 122 -3.80 0.10 17.36
N LEU A 123 -4.74 -0.41 16.56
CA LEU A 123 -5.89 0.36 16.07
C LEU A 123 -6.73 1.01 17.16
N PRO A 124 -7.03 0.37 18.31
CA PRO A 124 -7.78 1.02 19.38
C PRO A 124 -7.10 2.28 19.92
N ALA A 125 -5.76 2.25 20.07
CA ALA A 125 -4.97 3.40 20.51
C ALA A 125 -4.92 4.49 19.44
N LEU A 126 -4.67 4.11 18.19
CA LEU A 126 -4.68 5.01 17.04
C LEU A 126 -6.02 5.76 16.93
N ARG A 127 -7.14 5.05 17.00
CA ARG A 127 -8.49 5.64 16.91
C ARG A 127 -8.79 6.60 18.06
N ARG A 128 -8.35 6.27 19.29
CA ARG A 128 -8.47 7.19 20.42
C ARG A 128 -7.64 8.47 20.23
N GLN A 129 -6.43 8.35 19.67
CA GLN A 129 -5.60 9.51 19.36
C GLN A 129 -6.24 10.39 18.27
N VAL A 130 -6.67 9.77 17.17
CA VAL A 130 -7.40 10.44 16.08
C VAL A 130 -8.61 11.21 16.63
N GLU A 131 -9.39 10.60 17.53
CA GLU A 131 -10.53 11.28 18.16
C GLU A 131 -10.12 12.47 19.04
N ARG A 132 -8.99 12.40 19.74
CA ARG A 132 -8.45 13.53 20.53
C ARG A 132 -7.99 14.65 19.62
N ASP A 133 -7.20 14.34 18.60
CA ASP A 133 -6.62 15.33 17.70
C ASP A 133 -7.70 16.04 16.88
N MET A 134 -8.74 15.33 16.45
CA MET A 134 -9.89 15.95 15.78
C MET A 134 -10.68 16.93 16.64
N LYS A 135 -10.55 16.90 17.96
CA LYS A 135 -11.18 17.85 18.88
C LYS A 135 -10.38 19.14 19.11
N GLN A 136 -9.11 19.18 18.72
CA GLN A 136 -8.26 20.35 18.88
C GLN A 136 -8.89 21.60 18.24
N PRO A 137 -8.65 22.82 18.77
CA PRO A 137 -9.08 24.04 18.12
C PRO A 137 -8.30 24.28 16.81
N GLY A 138 -8.76 25.21 15.99
CA GLY A 138 -8.06 25.60 14.77
C GLY A 138 -8.00 24.53 13.66
N LEU A 139 -7.05 24.68 12.77
CA LEU A 139 -6.66 23.74 11.73
C LEU A 139 -5.20 23.31 11.95
N THR A 140 -4.87 22.82 13.14
CA THR A 140 -3.53 22.35 13.48
C THR A 140 -3.14 21.17 12.58
N GLN A 141 -1.84 20.95 12.40
CA GLN A 141 -1.32 19.84 11.60
C GLN A 141 -1.89 18.50 12.07
N ASP A 142 -1.83 18.22 13.37
CA ASP A 142 -2.33 16.96 13.94
C ASP A 142 -3.82 16.75 13.72
N LYS A 143 -4.63 17.81 13.83
CA LYS A 143 -6.07 17.75 13.56
C LYS A 143 -6.37 17.37 12.10
N VAL A 144 -5.65 17.97 11.15
CA VAL A 144 -5.88 17.69 9.73
C VAL A 144 -5.35 16.29 9.37
N LEU A 145 -4.20 15.90 9.91
CA LEU A 145 -3.68 14.54 9.76
C LEU A 145 -4.61 13.47 10.33
N ALA A 146 -5.17 13.71 11.53
CA ALA A 146 -6.17 12.83 12.14
C ALA A 146 -7.42 12.67 11.26
N ALA A 147 -7.91 13.75 10.66
CA ALA A 147 -9.04 13.70 9.73
C ALA A 147 -8.70 12.91 8.45
N VAL A 148 -7.49 13.06 7.90
CA VAL A 148 -7.02 12.27 6.75
C VAL A 148 -6.90 10.79 7.11
N VAL A 149 -6.38 10.44 8.29
CA VAL A 149 -6.32 9.05 8.77
C VAL A 149 -7.72 8.46 8.95
N ARG A 150 -8.65 9.23 9.52
CA ARG A 150 -10.06 8.80 9.64
C ARG A 150 -10.70 8.55 8.27
N LEU A 151 -10.45 9.42 7.29
CA LEU A 151 -10.91 9.21 5.91
C LEU A 151 -10.24 7.99 5.28
N LEU A 152 -8.95 7.77 5.54
CA LEU A 152 -8.23 6.59 5.05
C LEU A 152 -8.87 5.28 5.55
N GLU A 153 -9.22 5.20 6.84
CA GLU A 153 -9.88 4.04 7.43
C GLU A 153 -11.31 3.82 6.90
N THR A 154 -12.06 4.90 6.71
CA THR A 154 -13.48 4.82 6.34
C THR A 154 -13.70 4.65 4.84
N THR A 155 -12.87 5.25 4.00
CA THR A 155 -13.03 5.25 2.54
C THR A 155 -12.14 4.26 1.83
N LEU A 156 -11.05 3.84 2.47
CA LEU A 156 -9.99 3.01 1.88
C LEU A 156 -9.35 3.62 0.61
N VAL A 157 -9.54 4.92 0.38
CA VAL A 157 -8.90 5.67 -0.69
C VAL A 157 -7.38 5.69 -0.44
N ARG A 158 -6.59 5.58 -1.50
CA ARG A 158 -5.13 5.67 -1.38
C ARG A 158 -4.69 7.03 -0.87
N ILE A 159 -3.59 7.07 -0.13
CA ILE A 159 -3.07 8.33 0.41
C ILE A 159 -2.75 9.35 -0.69
N GLY A 160 -2.18 8.92 -1.82
CA GLY A 160 -1.73 9.79 -2.91
C GLY A 160 -0.33 10.33 -2.67
N THR A 161 0.37 10.71 -3.75
CA THR A 161 1.64 11.42 -3.71
C THR A 161 1.66 12.50 -4.76
N GLN A 162 2.35 13.61 -4.49
CA GLN A 162 2.44 14.76 -5.41
C GLN A 162 2.99 14.36 -6.78
N ARG A 163 4.01 13.50 -6.81
CA ARG A 163 4.58 12.97 -8.04
C ARG A 163 3.53 12.32 -8.94
N TYR A 164 2.68 11.43 -8.39
CA TYR A 164 1.62 10.78 -9.18
C TYR A 164 0.51 11.75 -9.61
N ALA A 165 0.20 12.76 -8.80
CA ALA A 165 -0.78 13.77 -9.15
C ALA A 165 -0.30 14.64 -10.34
N GLN A 166 0.98 14.97 -10.39
CA GLN A 166 1.59 15.76 -11.47
C GLN A 166 1.76 14.94 -12.75
N THR A 167 2.37 13.75 -12.66
CA THR A 167 2.75 12.97 -13.84
C THR A 167 1.58 12.20 -14.47
N ASN A 168 0.64 11.72 -13.67
CA ASN A 168 -0.41 10.81 -14.14
C ASN A 168 -1.83 11.35 -13.94
N LYS A 169 -1.99 12.58 -13.44
CA LYS A 169 -3.29 13.18 -13.06
C LYS A 169 -4.12 12.21 -12.18
N SER A 170 -3.44 11.43 -11.35
CA SER A 170 -4.04 10.43 -10.46
C SER A 170 -3.93 10.90 -9.02
N TYR A 171 -5.06 10.96 -8.32
CA TYR A 171 -5.19 11.57 -7.01
C TYR A 171 -5.41 10.53 -5.91
N GLY A 172 -5.11 10.92 -4.69
CA GLY A 172 -5.44 10.23 -3.44
C GLY A 172 -5.67 11.28 -2.36
N LEU A 173 -5.94 10.88 -1.12
CA LEU A 173 -6.41 11.77 -0.06
C LEU A 173 -5.58 13.06 0.07
N THR A 174 -4.24 12.98 0.18
CA THR A 174 -3.38 14.17 0.35
C THR A 174 -3.26 15.03 -0.91
N THR A 175 -3.62 14.52 -2.07
CA THR A 175 -3.53 15.22 -3.36
C THR A 175 -4.88 15.59 -3.96
N LEU A 176 -5.98 15.32 -3.23
CA LEU A 176 -7.31 15.78 -3.63
C LEU A 176 -7.32 17.30 -3.79
N LYS A 177 -8.07 17.75 -4.79
CA LYS A 177 -8.34 19.17 -5.02
C LYS A 177 -9.74 19.52 -4.54
N ARG A 178 -10.02 20.80 -4.26
CA ARG A 178 -11.34 21.28 -3.86
C ARG A 178 -12.43 20.86 -4.85
N ARG A 179 -12.17 20.97 -6.16
CA ARG A 179 -13.10 20.56 -7.23
C ARG A 179 -13.49 19.07 -7.19
N HIS A 180 -12.74 18.26 -6.46
CA HIS A 180 -13.04 16.83 -6.29
C HIS A 180 -14.00 16.56 -5.13
N THR A 181 -14.41 17.62 -4.41
CA THR A 181 -15.09 17.49 -3.12
C THR A 181 -16.35 18.33 -3.11
N THR A 182 -17.46 17.73 -2.69
CA THR A 182 -18.70 18.45 -2.38
C THR A 182 -19.10 18.15 -0.94
N VAL A 183 -19.48 19.17 -0.18
CA VAL A 183 -19.91 19.04 1.22
C VAL A 183 -21.32 19.59 1.38
N GLN A 184 -22.24 18.73 1.84
CA GLN A 184 -23.63 19.07 2.13
C GLN A 184 -23.99 18.60 3.54
N GLY A 185 -24.16 19.52 4.49
CA GLY A 185 -24.36 19.19 5.91
C GLY A 185 -23.20 18.38 6.46
N SER A 186 -23.47 17.15 6.90
CA SER A 186 -22.47 16.18 7.37
C SER A 186 -21.95 15.24 6.27
N ARG A 187 -22.50 15.33 5.06
CA ARG A 187 -22.13 14.46 3.93
C ARG A 187 -21.01 15.08 3.12
N ILE A 188 -19.94 14.30 2.88
CA ILE A 188 -18.79 14.65 2.03
C ILE A 188 -18.79 13.67 0.86
N ARG A 189 -18.81 14.17 -0.36
CA ARG A 189 -18.66 13.36 -1.57
C ARG A 189 -17.35 13.68 -2.24
N LEU A 190 -16.55 12.64 -2.54
CA LEU A 190 -15.25 12.72 -3.18
C LEU A 190 -15.34 12.08 -4.57
N ARG A 191 -15.13 12.86 -5.63
CA ARG A 191 -15.13 12.40 -7.03
C ARG A 191 -13.80 12.73 -7.68
N PHE A 192 -13.03 11.70 -8.05
CA PHE A 192 -11.70 11.90 -8.62
C PHE A 192 -11.21 10.66 -9.37
N THR A 193 -10.21 10.86 -10.23
CA THR A 193 -9.49 9.77 -10.89
C THR A 193 -8.32 9.32 -10.01
N GLY A 194 -8.35 8.07 -9.55
CA GLY A 194 -7.29 7.46 -8.76
C GLY A 194 -6.24 6.73 -9.61
N LYS A 195 -5.39 5.97 -8.93
CA LYS A 195 -4.32 5.18 -9.57
C LYS A 195 -4.88 4.27 -10.66
N SER A 196 -4.17 4.20 -11.79
CA SER A 196 -4.53 3.40 -12.98
C SER A 196 -5.82 3.85 -13.69
N GLY A 197 -6.24 5.11 -13.50
CA GLY A 197 -7.42 5.66 -14.15
C GLY A 197 -8.75 5.28 -13.48
N VAL A 198 -8.72 4.62 -12.34
CA VAL A 198 -9.94 4.19 -11.62
C VAL A 198 -10.71 5.42 -11.15
N GLN A 199 -11.99 5.52 -11.56
CA GLN A 199 -12.89 6.56 -11.09
C GLN A 199 -13.38 6.24 -9.69
N HIS A 200 -13.23 7.18 -8.79
CA HIS A 200 -13.74 7.11 -7.41
C HIS A 200 -14.92 8.06 -7.25
N ASP A 201 -15.99 7.56 -6.66
CA ASP A 201 -17.15 8.33 -6.20
C ASP A 201 -17.50 7.80 -4.80
N VAL A 202 -16.98 8.45 -3.79
CA VAL A 202 -17.04 7.99 -2.40
C VAL A 202 -17.77 9.02 -1.57
N THR A 203 -18.75 8.57 -0.78
CA THR A 203 -19.49 9.40 0.15
C THR A 203 -19.19 8.98 1.60
N VAL A 204 -18.90 9.97 2.44
CA VAL A 204 -18.70 9.82 3.88
C VAL A 204 -19.69 10.72 4.60
N THR A 205 -20.31 10.23 5.67
CA THR A 205 -21.17 11.02 6.54
C THR A 205 -20.51 11.13 7.92
N ASP A 206 -19.88 12.27 8.16
CA ASP A 206 -19.24 12.62 9.43
C ASP A 206 -19.24 14.16 9.56
N ALA A 207 -20.01 14.66 10.55
CA ALA A 207 -20.19 16.10 10.75
C ALA A 207 -18.89 16.83 11.15
N ARG A 208 -17.96 16.15 11.84
CA ARG A 208 -16.69 16.75 12.25
C ARG A 208 -15.74 16.87 11.07
N ILE A 209 -15.61 15.80 10.28
CA ILE A 209 -14.80 15.85 9.06
C ILE A 209 -15.40 16.85 8.07
N ALA A 210 -16.72 16.91 7.91
CA ALA A 210 -17.38 17.87 7.01
C ALA A 210 -17.07 19.32 7.39
N ARG A 211 -17.12 19.66 8.68
CA ARG A 211 -16.75 20.99 9.17
C ARG A 211 -15.28 21.30 8.92
N LEU A 212 -14.38 20.35 9.15
CA LEU A 212 -12.95 20.51 8.88
C LEU A 212 -12.71 20.73 7.38
N VAL A 213 -13.29 19.87 6.53
CA VAL A 213 -13.16 19.98 5.07
C VAL A 213 -13.66 21.33 4.56
N LYS A 214 -14.80 21.83 5.04
CA LYS A 214 -15.29 23.17 4.69
C LYS A 214 -14.24 24.23 5.02
N ARG A 215 -13.69 24.21 6.24
CA ARG A 215 -12.65 25.17 6.65
C ARG A 215 -11.37 25.06 5.79
N CYS A 216 -10.97 23.86 5.41
CA CYS A 216 -9.86 23.68 4.47
C CYS A 216 -10.19 24.22 3.07
N MET A 217 -11.46 24.15 2.64
CA MET A 217 -11.89 24.71 1.35
C MET A 217 -11.90 26.25 1.33
N ASP A 218 -11.98 26.90 2.48
CA ASP A 218 -11.92 28.37 2.59
C ASP A 218 -10.49 28.91 2.51
N LEU A 219 -9.47 28.06 2.72
CA LEU A 219 -8.05 28.48 2.67
C LEU A 219 -7.60 28.70 1.21
N PRO A 220 -6.56 29.48 0.93
CA PRO A 220 -6.01 29.64 -0.41
C PRO A 220 -5.42 28.33 -0.98
N GLY A 221 -5.34 28.22 -2.32
CA GLY A 221 -4.74 27.07 -3.00
C GLY A 221 -5.74 26.06 -3.58
N GLN A 222 -5.27 25.10 -4.38
CA GLN A 222 -6.10 24.13 -5.08
C GLN A 222 -6.28 22.81 -4.32
N ARG A 223 -5.33 22.46 -3.44
CA ARG A 223 -5.39 21.20 -2.66
C ARG A 223 -6.51 21.29 -1.62
N LEU A 224 -7.05 20.14 -1.27
CA LEU A 224 -8.15 20.09 -0.31
C LEU A 224 -7.65 20.24 1.14
N PHE A 225 -6.62 19.49 1.51
CA PHE A 225 -6.14 19.44 2.89
C PHE A 225 -4.93 20.33 3.09
N HIS A 226 -5.15 21.37 3.91
CA HIS A 226 -4.12 22.24 4.46
C HIS A 226 -4.27 22.34 5.96
N TYR A 227 -3.16 22.49 6.66
CA TYR A 227 -3.13 22.92 8.06
C TYR A 227 -2.56 24.33 8.15
N LEU A 228 -2.79 24.99 9.26
CA LEU A 228 -2.18 26.30 9.56
C LEU A 228 -1.03 26.09 10.54
N ASP A 229 0.11 26.72 10.27
CA ASP A 229 1.21 26.77 11.22
C ASP A 229 0.96 27.81 12.34
N ASP A 230 1.94 28.01 13.22
CA ASP A 230 1.83 28.94 14.34
C ASP A 230 1.73 30.42 13.89
N ALA A 231 2.16 30.75 12.67
CA ALA A 231 1.99 32.06 12.05
C ALA A 231 0.64 32.21 11.34
N GLY A 232 -0.15 31.13 11.25
CA GLY A 232 -1.44 31.12 10.55
C GLY A 232 -1.30 30.87 9.03
N GLU A 233 -0.10 30.52 8.55
CA GLU A 233 0.13 30.26 7.15
C GLU A 233 -0.33 28.86 6.73
N PRO A 234 -0.98 28.70 5.55
CA PRO A 234 -1.52 27.43 5.11
C PRO A 234 -0.47 26.55 4.45
N HIS A 235 -0.27 25.34 4.97
CA HIS A 235 0.62 24.33 4.45
C HIS A 235 -0.14 23.09 3.96
N PRO A 236 0.14 22.55 2.77
CA PRO A 236 -0.52 21.35 2.29
C PRO A 236 -0.06 20.10 3.05
N VAL A 237 -0.99 19.19 3.29
CA VAL A 237 -0.68 17.86 3.86
C VAL A 237 -0.04 16.97 2.80
N GLU A 238 1.10 16.35 3.13
CA GLU A 238 1.81 15.41 2.28
C GLU A 238 1.68 13.96 2.79
N SER A 239 1.97 12.98 1.93
CA SER A 239 1.83 11.56 2.26
C SER A 239 2.79 11.05 3.33
N ASP A 240 3.99 11.59 3.37
CA ASP A 240 5.02 11.30 4.38
C ASP A 240 4.60 11.80 5.76
N MET A 241 3.96 12.97 5.86
CA MET A 241 3.41 13.50 7.10
C MET A 241 2.35 12.56 7.70
N VAL A 242 1.48 11.98 6.85
CA VAL A 242 0.48 10.99 7.30
C VAL A 242 1.14 9.72 7.81
N ASN A 243 2.17 9.22 7.13
CA ASN A 243 2.92 8.06 7.60
C ASN A 243 3.70 8.36 8.89
N ALA A 244 4.30 9.54 9.01
CA ALA A 244 4.96 10.00 10.24
C ALA A 244 3.97 10.10 11.41
N TYR A 245 2.75 10.59 11.17
CA TYR A 245 1.68 10.60 12.18
C TYR A 245 1.33 9.18 12.64
N LEU A 246 1.11 8.24 11.69
CA LEU A 246 0.83 6.84 12.01
C LEU A 246 1.96 6.22 12.84
N LYS A 247 3.22 6.40 12.42
CA LYS A 247 4.40 5.93 13.15
C LYS A 247 4.47 6.51 14.56
N ARG A 248 4.32 7.81 14.71
CA ARG A 248 4.36 8.50 16.02
C ARG A 248 3.28 7.99 16.97
N VAL A 249 2.05 7.82 16.49
CA VAL A 249 0.91 7.41 17.31
C VAL A 249 0.96 5.93 17.67
N THR A 250 1.44 5.08 16.79
CA THR A 250 1.48 3.63 17.01
C THR A 250 2.79 3.16 17.63
N GLY A 251 3.86 3.97 17.58
CA GLY A 251 5.22 3.58 17.95
C GLY A 251 5.86 2.54 17.01
N LYS A 252 5.28 2.32 15.81
CA LYS A 252 5.67 1.29 14.85
C LYS A 252 5.77 1.85 13.43
N GLU A 253 6.50 1.17 12.56
CA GLU A 253 6.70 1.58 11.15
C GLU A 253 5.45 1.34 10.27
N PHE A 254 4.26 1.61 10.79
CA PHE A 254 3.03 1.47 10.04
C PHE A 254 2.79 2.64 9.09
N THR A 255 2.19 2.33 7.96
CA THR A 255 1.88 3.28 6.90
C THR A 255 0.43 3.17 6.46
N ALA A 256 -0.05 4.11 5.67
CA ALA A 256 -1.37 4.08 5.04
C ALA A 256 -1.68 2.77 4.29
N LYS A 257 -0.66 2.01 3.85
CA LYS A 257 -0.83 0.71 3.20
C LYS A 257 -1.37 -0.34 4.17
N HIS A 258 -0.92 -0.32 5.45
CA HIS A 258 -1.39 -1.28 6.46
C HIS A 258 -2.89 -1.14 6.72
N CYS A 259 -3.44 0.08 6.77
CA CYS A 259 -4.89 0.30 6.90
C CYS A 259 -5.68 -0.42 5.80
N ARG A 260 -5.19 -0.37 4.57
CA ARG A 260 -5.87 -1.01 3.43
C ARG A 260 -5.72 -2.53 3.43
N THR A 261 -4.56 -3.05 3.84
CA THR A 261 -4.33 -4.50 3.99
C THR A 261 -5.19 -5.07 5.12
N TRP A 262 -5.27 -4.35 6.25
CA TRP A 262 -6.16 -4.71 7.35
C TRP A 262 -7.62 -4.79 6.90
N ALA A 263 -8.14 -3.71 6.32
CA ALA A 263 -9.52 -3.64 5.88
C ALA A 263 -9.86 -4.69 4.80
N GLY A 264 -8.96 -4.95 3.85
CA GLY A 264 -9.12 -5.99 2.84
C GLY A 264 -9.18 -7.40 3.46
N SER A 265 -8.31 -7.67 4.44
CA SER A 265 -8.28 -8.93 5.17
C SER A 265 -9.52 -9.12 6.06
N VAL A 266 -9.95 -8.07 6.79
CA VAL A 266 -11.18 -8.10 7.60
C VAL A 266 -12.39 -8.41 6.73
N PHE A 267 -12.53 -7.71 5.60
CA PHE A 267 -13.65 -7.93 4.71
C PHE A 267 -13.63 -9.34 4.10
N ALA A 268 -12.47 -9.82 3.63
CA ALA A 268 -12.35 -11.16 3.06
C ALA A 268 -12.68 -12.25 4.09
N CYS A 269 -12.13 -12.13 5.31
CA CYS A 269 -12.39 -13.06 6.39
C CYS A 269 -13.88 -13.12 6.72
N ALA A 270 -14.52 -11.98 6.97
CA ALA A 270 -15.93 -11.90 7.32
C ALA A 270 -16.85 -12.44 6.21
N ALA A 271 -16.52 -12.15 4.94
CA ALA A 271 -17.28 -12.61 3.80
C ALA A 271 -17.19 -14.14 3.60
N LEU A 272 -15.99 -14.71 3.75
CA LEU A 272 -15.79 -16.15 3.62
C LEU A 272 -16.38 -16.92 4.82
N GLN A 273 -16.25 -16.41 6.04
CA GLN A 273 -16.87 -16.99 7.22
C GLN A 273 -18.42 -17.08 7.12
N ALA A 274 -19.04 -16.24 6.31
CA ALA A 274 -20.47 -16.23 6.08
C ALA A 274 -20.93 -17.15 4.92
N GLN A 275 -19.99 -17.83 4.24
CA GLN A 275 -20.27 -18.66 3.06
C GLN A 275 -19.81 -20.11 3.31
N PRO A 276 -20.64 -20.98 3.89
CA PRO A 276 -20.33 -22.40 3.94
C PRO A 276 -20.27 -22.99 2.53
N TYR A 277 -19.51 -24.07 2.36
CA TYR A 277 -19.40 -24.77 1.10
C TYR A 277 -19.35 -26.30 1.33
N GLU A 278 -19.73 -27.07 0.31
CA GLU A 278 -19.83 -28.56 0.36
C GLU A 278 -18.75 -29.21 -0.51
N SER A 279 -18.07 -28.43 -1.37
CA SER A 279 -17.03 -28.97 -2.26
C SER A 279 -15.86 -28.01 -2.47
N PRO A 280 -14.66 -28.54 -2.76
CA PRO A 280 -13.50 -27.68 -3.08
C PRO A 280 -13.73 -26.74 -4.29
N ALA A 281 -14.60 -27.14 -5.22
CA ALA A 281 -14.95 -26.31 -6.37
C ALA A 281 -15.80 -25.09 -5.94
N GLN A 282 -16.74 -25.28 -5.00
CA GLN A 282 -17.51 -24.18 -4.41
C GLN A 282 -16.60 -23.24 -3.59
N ALA A 283 -15.67 -23.78 -2.78
CA ALA A 283 -14.71 -22.97 -2.04
C ALA A 283 -13.89 -22.06 -2.95
N ARG A 284 -13.34 -22.60 -4.04
CA ARG A 284 -12.56 -21.80 -5.01
C ARG A 284 -13.40 -20.72 -5.69
N ARG A 285 -14.67 -21.01 -6.04
CA ARG A 285 -15.58 -20.00 -6.59
C ARG A 285 -15.89 -18.89 -5.59
N ALA A 286 -16.15 -19.23 -4.33
CA ALA A 286 -16.37 -18.26 -3.24
C ALA A 286 -15.16 -17.35 -3.05
N ILE A 287 -13.94 -17.90 -3.01
CA ILE A 287 -12.69 -17.14 -2.93
C ILE A 287 -12.59 -16.13 -4.10
N VAL A 288 -12.84 -16.58 -5.33
CA VAL A 288 -12.75 -15.68 -6.51
C VAL A 288 -13.74 -14.53 -6.38
N GLU A 289 -14.96 -14.80 -5.95
CA GLU A 289 -15.99 -13.76 -5.81
C GLU A 289 -15.69 -12.80 -4.66
N VAL A 290 -15.23 -13.29 -3.51
CA VAL A 290 -14.80 -12.44 -2.39
C VAL A 290 -13.61 -11.56 -2.77
N VAL A 291 -12.61 -12.11 -3.48
CA VAL A 291 -11.48 -11.32 -4.01
C VAL A 291 -11.95 -10.22 -4.95
N LYS A 292 -12.94 -10.47 -5.81
CA LYS A 292 -13.57 -9.44 -6.66
C LYS A 292 -14.29 -8.37 -5.82
N GLN A 293 -14.99 -8.75 -4.75
CA GLN A 293 -15.66 -7.79 -3.85
C GLN A 293 -14.64 -6.90 -3.15
N VAL A 294 -13.56 -7.47 -2.59
CA VAL A 294 -12.43 -6.71 -2.03
C VAL A 294 -11.84 -5.77 -3.07
N SER A 295 -11.66 -6.23 -4.31
CA SER A 295 -11.06 -5.42 -5.38
C SER A 295 -11.90 -4.20 -5.73
N ARG A 296 -13.22 -4.35 -5.83
CA ARG A 296 -14.14 -3.22 -6.03
C ARG A 296 -14.06 -2.23 -4.87
N ARG A 297 -14.05 -2.71 -3.63
CA ARG A 297 -14.00 -1.86 -2.43
C ARG A 297 -12.69 -1.08 -2.30
N LEU A 298 -11.56 -1.70 -2.66
CA LEU A 298 -10.23 -1.07 -2.61
C LEU A 298 -9.87 -0.29 -3.88
N GLY A 299 -10.65 -0.37 -4.96
CA GLY A 299 -10.29 0.22 -6.26
C GLY A 299 -8.97 -0.34 -6.80
N ASN A 300 -8.84 -1.68 -6.80
CA ASN A 300 -7.69 -2.43 -7.29
C ASN A 300 -8.14 -3.51 -8.28
N THR A 301 -7.19 -4.20 -8.92
CA THR A 301 -7.51 -5.43 -9.65
C THR A 301 -7.62 -6.62 -8.69
N PRO A 302 -8.40 -7.68 -9.02
CA PRO A 302 -8.49 -8.89 -8.21
C PRO A 302 -7.13 -9.52 -7.92
N ALA A 303 -6.25 -9.62 -8.92
CA ALA A 303 -4.91 -10.17 -8.76
C ALA A 303 -4.07 -9.39 -7.72
N VAL A 304 -4.10 -8.05 -7.78
CA VAL A 304 -3.42 -7.18 -6.81
C VAL A 304 -4.04 -7.32 -5.41
N CYS A 305 -5.37 -7.44 -5.31
CA CYS A 305 -6.01 -7.61 -4.01
C CYS A 305 -5.62 -8.94 -3.37
N ARG A 306 -5.68 -10.04 -4.13
CA ARG A 306 -5.27 -11.37 -3.65
C ARG A 306 -3.81 -11.36 -3.16
N ALA A 307 -2.90 -10.80 -3.92
CA ALA A 307 -1.47 -10.81 -3.59
C ALA A 307 -1.07 -9.80 -2.50
N CYS A 308 -1.74 -8.64 -2.41
CA CYS A 308 -1.23 -7.52 -1.63
C CYS A 308 -2.12 -7.02 -0.51
N TYR A 309 -3.41 -7.37 -0.48
CA TYR A 309 -4.37 -6.77 0.46
C TYR A 309 -5.25 -7.78 1.21
N ILE A 310 -5.10 -9.07 0.94
CA ILE A 310 -5.77 -10.13 1.69
C ILE A 310 -4.68 -11.02 2.29
N HIS A 311 -4.78 -11.28 3.60
CA HIS A 311 -3.86 -12.19 4.27
C HIS A 311 -4.00 -13.60 3.68
N PRO A 312 -2.93 -14.25 3.18
CA PRO A 312 -3.01 -15.54 2.47
C PRO A 312 -3.65 -16.63 3.31
N ALA A 313 -3.36 -16.69 4.61
CA ALA A 313 -3.94 -17.69 5.51
C ALA A 313 -5.47 -17.70 5.54
N ILE A 314 -6.13 -16.57 5.26
CA ILE A 314 -7.60 -16.52 5.18
C ILE A 314 -8.10 -17.39 4.04
N LEU A 315 -7.49 -17.23 2.86
CA LEU A 315 -7.88 -17.97 1.66
C LEU A 315 -7.51 -19.45 1.75
N GLU A 316 -6.30 -19.75 2.25
CA GLU A 316 -5.78 -21.10 2.42
C GLU A 316 -6.61 -21.89 3.45
N ASN A 317 -6.86 -21.31 4.63
CA ASN A 317 -7.66 -21.99 5.64
C ASN A 317 -9.13 -22.14 5.24
N TYR A 318 -9.68 -21.18 4.47
CA TYR A 318 -11.01 -21.38 3.91
C TYR A 318 -11.06 -22.53 2.91
N GLU A 319 -10.14 -22.60 1.95
CA GLU A 319 -10.08 -23.69 0.95
C GLU A 319 -9.91 -25.07 1.59
N GLN A 320 -9.24 -25.11 2.75
CA GLN A 320 -8.99 -26.33 3.52
C GLN A 320 -10.08 -26.65 4.57
N GLY A 321 -11.15 -25.87 4.63
CA GLY A 321 -12.22 -26.05 5.61
C GLY A 321 -11.83 -25.70 7.06
N ARG A 322 -10.72 -25.01 7.27
CA ARG A 322 -10.18 -24.66 8.59
C ARG A 322 -10.45 -23.22 9.02
N LEU A 323 -11.01 -22.38 8.15
CA LEU A 323 -11.43 -21.03 8.56
C LEU A 323 -12.67 -21.17 9.44
N PRO A 324 -12.64 -20.73 10.72
CA PRO A 324 -13.79 -20.86 11.62
C PRO A 324 -15.03 -20.20 11.03
N ALA A 325 -16.18 -20.85 11.18
CA ALA A 325 -17.47 -20.26 10.79
C ALA A 325 -17.71 -18.95 11.57
N LYS A 326 -18.58 -18.10 11.03
CA LYS A 326 -18.94 -16.81 11.65
C LYS A 326 -19.67 -17.03 12.97
N GLY A 327 -18.93 -17.08 14.06
CA GLY A 327 -19.41 -17.19 15.44
C GLY A 327 -19.50 -15.83 16.14
N ALA A 328 -19.73 -15.88 17.46
CA ALA A 328 -19.63 -14.71 18.32
C ALA A 328 -18.23 -14.10 18.23
N ALA A 329 -18.16 -12.77 18.18
CA ALA A 329 -16.88 -12.10 18.18
C ALA A 329 -16.29 -12.08 19.60
N PRO A 330 -14.94 -12.23 19.77
CA PRO A 330 -14.29 -12.03 21.06
C PRO A 330 -14.65 -10.68 21.68
N ALA A 331 -14.73 -10.62 23.00
CA ALA A 331 -15.09 -9.38 23.71
C ALA A 331 -14.02 -8.28 23.59
N SER A 332 -12.75 -8.67 23.42
CA SER A 332 -11.60 -7.78 23.36
C SER A 332 -10.78 -7.98 22.08
N PRO A 333 -9.94 -7.00 21.67
CA PRO A 333 -9.81 -5.69 22.34
C PRO A 333 -10.99 -4.74 22.04
N ARG A 334 -11.34 -3.89 23.05
CA ARG A 334 -12.31 -2.80 22.84
C ARG A 334 -11.78 -1.78 21.83
N GLY A 335 -12.67 -1.20 21.01
CA GLY A 335 -12.29 -0.24 19.95
C GLY A 335 -12.08 -0.88 18.58
N LEU A 336 -12.19 -2.22 18.48
CA LEU A 336 -12.35 -2.95 17.23
C LEU A 336 -13.82 -3.38 17.06
N ASN A 337 -14.31 -3.40 15.81
CA ASN A 337 -15.61 -3.97 15.51
C ASN A 337 -15.58 -5.52 15.56
N ALA A 338 -16.74 -6.16 15.45
CA ALA A 338 -16.84 -7.62 15.58
C ALA A 338 -16.01 -8.39 14.53
N ASP A 339 -16.01 -7.93 13.27
CA ASP A 339 -15.27 -8.60 12.20
C ASP A 339 -13.76 -8.42 12.37
N GLU A 340 -13.32 -7.25 12.84
CA GLU A 340 -11.91 -6.97 13.18
C GLU A 340 -11.41 -7.87 14.32
N ARG A 341 -12.23 -8.07 15.36
CA ARG A 341 -11.87 -8.95 16.48
C ARG A 341 -11.79 -10.41 16.04
N ARG A 342 -12.72 -10.87 15.19
CA ARG A 342 -12.67 -12.23 14.62
C ARG A 342 -11.42 -12.46 13.78
N LEU A 343 -11.05 -11.48 12.94
CA LEU A 343 -9.83 -11.59 12.16
C LEU A 343 -8.60 -11.63 13.08
N LEU A 344 -8.53 -10.74 14.05
CA LEU A 344 -7.40 -10.65 14.98
C LEU A 344 -7.22 -11.96 15.75
N ASP A 345 -8.30 -12.51 16.29
CA ASP A 345 -8.32 -13.79 16.99
C ASP A 345 -7.88 -14.94 16.07
N PHE A 346 -8.43 -15.03 14.86
CA PHE A 346 -8.02 -16.02 13.87
C PHE A 346 -6.52 -15.95 13.54
N LEU A 347 -6.00 -14.75 13.32
CA LEU A 347 -4.58 -14.58 12.98
C LEU A 347 -3.63 -14.83 14.16
N ALA A 348 -4.05 -14.49 15.39
CA ALA A 348 -3.25 -14.69 16.60
C ALA A 348 -3.18 -16.17 17.03
N ASN A 349 -4.26 -16.94 16.80
CA ASN A 349 -4.39 -18.34 17.24
C ASN A 349 -3.97 -19.36 16.17
N ARG A 350 -3.56 -18.93 14.97
CA ARG A 350 -2.93 -19.86 14.04
C ARG A 350 -1.52 -20.18 14.54
N GLY A 351 -1.21 -21.45 14.73
CA GLY A 351 0.16 -21.89 15.01
C GLY A 351 1.14 -21.38 13.95
N PRO A 352 2.45 -21.37 14.26
CA PRO A 352 3.46 -21.03 13.26
C PRO A 352 3.29 -21.94 12.04
N GLY A 353 3.13 -21.34 10.85
CA GLY A 353 2.99 -22.02 9.57
C GLY A 353 4.32 -22.54 9.05
#